data_b0317373182c3558d81290c4c774fbc2
#
_entry.id   b0317373182c3558d81290c4c774fbc2
#
_cell.length_a   1.000
_cell.length_b   1.000
_cell.length_c   1.000
_cell.angle_alpha   90.00
_cell.angle_beta   90.00
_cell.angle_gamma   90.00
#
_symmetry.space_group_name_H-M   'P 1'
#
loop_
_entity.id
_entity.type
_entity.pdbx_description
1 polymer ?
#
loop_
_entity_poly.entity_id
_entity_poly.type
_entity_poly.pdbx_seq_one_letter_code
_entity_poly.pdbx_strand_id
1 'polypeptide(L)'
;MSVIRISSVLAQSGLHNLLSSGYFARSLAKMVDAKRVLSYEDMLKIIHQPEKVIIDVRNPEEVTSTGKIPSSINIPLHNVQDVLKTMSEEEFKKQFQRPKPSSSDELIFYCQSGKRSSEALDKALKLGYSKSKTYLGSWNDWSNKHK
;
A
#
# COMPACT_ATOMS: atom_id res chain seq x y z
N MET A 1 18.45 7.16 -7.46
CA MET A 1 18.15 7.31 -6.90
C MET A 1 18.48 7.56 -5.71
N SER A 2 18.16 8.01 -5.19
CA SER A 2 18.50 8.42 -4.04
C SER A 2 18.59 7.53 -2.95
N VAL A 3 17.99 6.58 -2.99
CA VAL A 3 17.96 5.68 -2.00
C VAL A 3 19.21 5.43 -1.42
N ILE A 4 20.14 5.39 -2.15
CA ILE A 4 21.29 5.09 -1.73
C ILE A 4 22.00 5.93 -0.90
N ARG A 5 22.00 7.11 -1.11
CA ARG A 5 22.75 7.89 -0.45
C ARG A 5 22.54 7.86 0.89
N ILE A 6 21.59 7.40 1.28
CA ILE A 6 21.29 7.35 2.55
C ILE A 6 22.29 6.71 3.31
N SER A 7 22.76 5.69 2.80
CA SER A 7 23.66 4.98 3.57
C SER A 7 24.87 5.71 3.78
N SER A 8 25.21 6.44 2.87
CA SER A 8 26.47 7.04 3.00
C SER A 8 26.47 7.89 4.19
N VAL A 9 25.42 8.43 4.46
CA VAL A 9 25.39 9.27 5.49
C VAL A 9 25.66 8.60 6.72
N LEU A 10 25.34 7.50 6.85
CA LEU A 10 25.42 6.89 8.02
C LEU A 10 26.66 6.46 8.26
N ALA A 11 27.35 6.34 7.42
CA ALA A 11 28.55 5.89 7.56
C ALA A 11 29.33 6.34 8.64
N GLN A 12 29.01 6.93 9.48
CA GLN A 12 29.87 7.29 10.37
C GLN A 12 29.59 6.73 11.61
N SER A 13 30.10 7.14 12.53
CA SER A 13 29.92 6.66 13.77
C SER A 13 28.55 6.45 14.09
N GLY A 14 28.28 5.79 14.98
CA GLY A 14 26.99 5.69 15.44
C GLY A 14 26.09 5.14 14.46
N LEU A 15 26.57 5.13 13.29
CA LEU A 15 25.76 4.67 12.37
C LEU A 15 25.24 3.39 12.64
N HIS A 16 25.85 2.56 13.33
CA HIS A 16 25.36 1.29 13.57
C HIS A 16 24.04 1.32 14.21
N ASN A 17 23.79 2.23 14.99
CA ASN A 17 22.55 2.28 15.66
C ASN A 17 21.44 2.55 14.70
N LEU A 18 21.82 3.01 13.56
CA LEU A 18 20.83 3.38 12.64
C LEU A 18 20.22 2.15 12.08
N LEU A 19 20.76 1.00 12.43
CA LEU A 19 20.24 -0.20 11.86
C LEU A 19 19.10 -0.68 12.71
N SER A 20 18.70 0.11 13.66
CA SER A 20 17.59 -0.28 14.50
C SER A 20 16.34 -0.38 13.64
N SER A 21 15.34 -1.00 14.12
CA SER A 21 14.13 -1.16 13.35
C SER A 21 13.53 0.19 12.99
N GLY A 22 13.66 1.17 13.85
CA GLY A 22 13.11 2.48 13.53
C GLY A 22 13.79 3.09 12.32
N TYR A 23 15.10 2.95 12.25
CA TYR A 23 15.81 3.51 11.15
C TYR A 23 15.45 2.77 9.89
N PHE A 24 15.33 1.46 9.95
CA PHE A 24 15.01 0.68 8.79
C PHE A 24 13.63 1.06 8.28
N ALA A 25 12.69 1.30 9.16
CA ALA A 25 11.36 1.70 8.75
C ALA A 25 11.40 3.05 8.05
N ARG A 26 12.22 3.97 8.54
CA ARG A 26 12.33 5.26 7.90
C ARG A 26 12.96 5.14 6.53
N SER A 27 13.94 4.24 6.39
CA SER A 27 14.57 4.06 5.11
C SER A 27 13.57 3.51 4.13
N LEU A 28 12.73 2.57 4.55
CA LEU A 28 11.75 2.01 3.67
C LEU A 28 10.77 3.10 3.24
N ALA A 29 10.36 3.96 4.16
CA ALA A 29 9.46 5.03 3.82
C ALA A 29 10.08 5.99 2.82
N LYS A 30 11.40 6.20 2.91
CA LYS A 30 12.05 7.09 1.97
C LYS A 30 12.10 6.50 0.58
N MET A 31 11.94 5.19 0.44
CA MET A 31 11.97 4.58 -0.86
C MET A 31 10.64 4.73 -1.57
N VAL A 32 9.62 5.20 -0.88
CA VAL A 32 8.32 5.44 -1.50
C VAL A 32 8.28 6.89 -1.96
N ASP A 33 7.89 7.11 -3.22
CA ASP A 33 7.78 8.44 -3.77
C ASP A 33 6.73 9.20 -2.97
N ALA A 34 7.10 10.34 -2.42
CA ALA A 34 6.20 11.13 -1.59
C ALA A 34 4.90 11.49 -2.31
N LYS A 35 4.94 11.61 -3.63
CA LYS A 35 3.76 11.94 -4.39
C LYS A 35 2.76 10.80 -4.41
N ARG A 36 3.19 9.61 -4.02
CA ARG A 36 2.31 8.44 -4.02
C ARG A 36 1.83 8.08 -2.62
N VAL A 37 2.17 8.91 -1.63
CA VAL A 37 1.77 8.64 -0.25
C VAL A 37 0.52 9.45 0.08
N LEU A 38 -0.51 8.78 0.56
CA LEU A 38 -1.77 9.43 0.91
C LEU A 38 -1.90 9.57 2.42
N SER A 39 -2.51 10.65 2.84
CA SER A 39 -2.76 10.93 4.25
C SER A 39 -4.14 10.39 4.66
N TYR A 40 -4.43 10.42 5.95
CA TYR A 40 -5.75 10.05 6.44
C TYR A 40 -6.81 10.97 5.82
N GLU A 41 -6.53 12.28 5.72
CA GLU A 41 -7.45 13.24 5.15
C GLU A 41 -7.75 12.91 3.67
N ASP A 42 -6.73 12.44 2.96
CA ASP A 42 -6.94 12.04 1.58
C ASP A 42 -7.87 10.83 1.54
N MET A 43 -7.69 9.89 2.46
CA MET A 43 -8.51 8.68 2.48
C MET A 43 -9.96 8.99 2.80
N LEU A 44 -10.24 10.01 3.62
CA LEU A 44 -11.61 10.37 3.93
C LEU A 44 -12.36 10.80 2.67
N LYS A 45 -11.65 11.32 1.68
CA LYS A 45 -12.28 11.71 0.43
C LYS A 45 -12.35 10.51 -0.50
N ILE A 46 -11.29 9.73 -0.54
CA ILE A 46 -11.17 8.61 -1.46
C ILE A 46 -12.21 7.53 -1.22
N ILE A 47 -12.61 7.28 0.02
CA ILE A 47 -13.59 6.24 0.28
C ILE A 47 -14.95 6.55 -0.36
N HIS A 48 -15.15 7.79 -0.82
CA HIS A 48 -16.38 8.18 -1.50
C HIS A 48 -16.18 8.33 -3.01
N GLN A 49 -15.06 7.88 -3.54
CA GLN A 49 -14.75 7.98 -4.96
C GLN A 49 -14.68 6.55 -5.55
N PRO A 50 -15.81 6.03 -6.00
CA PRO A 50 -15.87 4.61 -6.41
C PRO A 50 -14.98 4.25 -7.60
N GLU A 51 -14.53 5.23 -8.36
CA GLU A 51 -13.64 4.94 -9.47
C GLU A 51 -12.24 4.59 -8.99
N LYS A 52 -11.88 4.89 -7.74
CA LYS A 52 -10.58 4.54 -7.20
C LYS A 52 -10.69 3.21 -6.49
N VAL A 53 -9.65 2.41 -6.54
CA VAL A 53 -9.68 1.06 -6.02
C VAL A 53 -8.82 0.97 -4.77
N ILE A 54 -9.43 0.81 -3.62
CA ILE A 54 -8.71 0.70 -2.35
C ILE A 54 -8.48 -0.78 -2.07
N ILE A 55 -7.24 -1.17 -1.89
CA ILE A 55 -6.87 -2.58 -1.74
C ILE A 55 -6.16 -2.81 -0.41
N ASP A 56 -6.76 -3.65 0.42
CA ASP A 56 -6.20 -4.08 1.69
C ASP A 56 -5.33 -5.29 1.40
N VAL A 57 -4.03 -5.20 1.61
CA VAL A 57 -3.13 -6.30 1.30
C VAL A 57 -2.76 -7.14 2.52
N ARG A 58 -3.56 -7.03 3.59
CA ARG A 58 -3.37 -7.87 4.77
C ARG A 58 -3.96 -9.25 4.50
N ASN A 59 -3.70 -10.19 5.37
CA ASN A 59 -4.30 -11.51 5.24
C ASN A 59 -5.78 -11.44 5.64
N PRO A 60 -6.62 -12.30 5.10
CA PRO A 60 -8.06 -12.25 5.39
C PRO A 60 -8.38 -12.33 6.88
N GLU A 61 -7.59 -13.07 7.66
CA GLU A 61 -7.82 -13.20 9.08
C GLU A 61 -7.66 -11.87 9.81
N GLU A 62 -6.71 -11.05 9.36
CA GLU A 62 -6.50 -9.74 9.96
C GLU A 62 -7.70 -8.85 9.66
N VAL A 63 -8.19 -8.90 8.44
CA VAL A 63 -9.33 -8.07 8.03
C VAL A 63 -10.57 -8.47 8.82
N THR A 64 -10.81 -9.76 8.96
CA THR A 64 -11.98 -10.24 9.72
C THR A 64 -11.87 -9.82 11.17
N SER A 65 -10.67 -9.86 11.73
CA SER A 65 -10.48 -9.55 13.14
C SER A 65 -10.64 -8.06 13.46
N THR A 66 -10.18 -7.17 12.60
CA THR A 66 -10.17 -5.75 12.90
C THR A 66 -11.22 -4.94 12.17
N GLY A 67 -11.72 -5.43 11.04
CA GLY A 67 -12.51 -4.62 10.13
C GLY A 67 -11.61 -4.04 9.06
N LYS A 68 -12.18 -3.25 8.17
CA LYS A 68 -11.45 -2.71 7.01
C LYS A 68 -11.84 -1.26 6.75
N ILE A 69 -11.06 -0.59 5.94
CA ILE A 69 -11.41 0.76 5.48
C ILE A 69 -12.59 0.61 4.50
N PRO A 70 -13.62 1.44 4.61
CA PRO A 70 -14.79 1.32 3.75
C PRO A 70 -14.42 1.31 2.27
N SER A 71 -15.14 0.55 1.49
CA SER A 71 -14.96 0.40 0.04
C SER A 71 -13.73 -0.40 -0.36
N SER A 72 -12.92 -0.87 0.57
CA SER A 72 -11.72 -1.61 0.20
C SER A 72 -12.04 -3.06 -0.15
N ILE A 73 -11.22 -3.63 -1.02
CA ILE A 73 -11.28 -5.06 -1.31
C ILE A 73 -10.01 -5.67 -0.75
N ASN A 74 -10.05 -6.94 -0.41
CA ASN A 74 -8.89 -7.60 0.20
C ASN A 74 -8.18 -8.47 -0.82
N ILE A 75 -6.96 -8.10 -1.16
CA ILE A 75 -6.09 -8.91 -2.00
C ILE A 75 -4.80 -9.05 -1.22
N PRO A 76 -4.56 -10.17 -0.54
CA PRO A 76 -3.35 -10.34 0.25
C PRO A 76 -2.09 -10.09 -0.57
N LEU A 77 -1.06 -9.56 0.05
CA LEU A 77 0.16 -9.16 -0.64
C LEU A 77 0.67 -10.22 -1.60
N HIS A 78 0.71 -11.47 -1.16
CA HIS A 78 1.28 -12.53 -2.00
C HIS A 78 0.42 -12.85 -3.23
N ASN A 79 -0.79 -12.34 -3.31
CA ASN A 79 -1.66 -12.56 -4.44
C ASN A 79 -1.74 -11.33 -5.36
N VAL A 80 -1.21 -10.21 -4.96
CA VAL A 80 -1.37 -8.96 -5.72
C VAL A 80 -0.89 -9.10 -7.16
N GLN A 81 0.29 -9.65 -7.35
CA GLN A 81 0.84 -9.75 -8.68
C GLN A 81 -0.02 -10.65 -9.57
N ASP A 82 -0.41 -11.81 -9.07
CA ASP A 82 -1.22 -12.73 -9.86
C ASP A 82 -2.58 -12.16 -10.17
N VAL A 83 -3.23 -11.54 -9.21
CA VAL A 83 -4.55 -10.98 -9.40
C VAL A 83 -4.49 -9.87 -10.46
N LEU A 84 -3.56 -8.96 -10.35
CA LEU A 84 -3.49 -7.84 -11.28
C LEU A 84 -2.99 -8.26 -12.67
N LYS A 85 -2.13 -9.26 -12.73
CA LYS A 85 -1.56 -9.66 -14.00
C LYS A 85 -2.36 -10.72 -14.74
N THR A 86 -2.80 -11.76 -14.05
CA THR A 86 -3.37 -12.91 -14.73
C THR A 86 -4.85 -13.18 -14.49
N MET A 87 -5.44 -12.67 -13.43
CA MET A 87 -6.84 -12.96 -13.17
C MET A 87 -7.71 -12.34 -14.27
N SER A 88 -8.69 -13.07 -14.79
CA SER A 88 -9.56 -12.54 -15.83
C SER A 88 -10.52 -11.51 -15.25
N GLU A 89 -11.11 -10.71 -16.12
CA GLU A 89 -12.07 -9.72 -15.68
C GLU A 89 -13.31 -10.38 -15.08
N GLU A 90 -13.73 -11.49 -15.61
CA GLU A 90 -14.89 -12.20 -15.10
C GLU A 90 -14.61 -12.72 -13.70
N GLU A 91 -13.45 -13.32 -13.51
CA GLU A 91 -13.08 -13.87 -12.23
C GLU A 91 -12.94 -12.76 -11.20
N PHE A 92 -12.33 -11.67 -11.58
CA PHE A 92 -12.14 -10.53 -10.68
C PHE A 92 -13.49 -9.98 -10.22
N LYS A 93 -14.43 -9.79 -11.18
CA LYS A 93 -15.73 -9.25 -10.85
C LYS A 93 -16.49 -10.21 -9.94
N LYS A 94 -16.33 -11.50 -10.17
CA LYS A 94 -17.05 -12.49 -9.38
C LYS A 94 -16.51 -12.50 -7.95
N GLN A 95 -15.19 -12.41 -7.80
CA GLN A 95 -14.57 -12.50 -6.50
C GLN A 95 -14.65 -11.19 -5.69
N PHE A 96 -14.50 -10.06 -6.34
CA PHE A 96 -14.41 -8.78 -5.63
C PHE A 96 -15.62 -7.87 -5.84
N GLN A 97 -16.60 -8.30 -6.62
CA GLN A 97 -17.84 -7.56 -6.82
C GLN A 97 -17.62 -6.18 -7.48
N ARG A 98 -16.61 -6.08 -8.30
CA ARG A 98 -16.36 -4.85 -9.06
C ARG A 98 -15.50 -5.19 -10.28
N PRO A 99 -15.47 -4.32 -11.30
CA PRO A 99 -14.67 -4.60 -12.48
C PRO A 99 -13.18 -4.64 -12.15
N LYS A 100 -12.44 -5.47 -12.87
CA LYS A 100 -10.99 -5.50 -12.71
C LYS A 100 -10.42 -4.15 -13.13
N PRO A 101 -9.54 -3.53 -12.35
CA PRO A 101 -8.99 -2.23 -12.73
C PRO A 101 -8.10 -2.31 -13.94
N SER A 102 -8.09 -1.24 -14.73
CA SER A 102 -7.19 -1.15 -15.87
C SER A 102 -5.94 -0.43 -15.41
N SER A 103 -4.91 -0.43 -16.25
CA SER A 103 -3.63 0.20 -15.89
C SER A 103 -3.74 1.70 -15.71
N SER A 104 -4.82 2.32 -16.17
CA SER A 104 -5.00 3.76 -15.98
C SER A 104 -5.78 4.10 -14.72
N ASP A 105 -6.26 3.10 -14.00
CA ASP A 105 -7.02 3.35 -12.78
C ASP A 105 -6.08 3.61 -11.61
N GLU A 106 -6.56 4.34 -10.63
CA GLU A 106 -5.77 4.65 -9.45
C GLU A 106 -6.00 3.58 -8.40
N LEU A 107 -4.94 2.86 -8.04
CA LEU A 107 -5.01 1.83 -7.01
C LEU A 107 -4.42 2.41 -5.73
N ILE A 108 -5.07 2.19 -4.59
CA ILE A 108 -4.58 2.67 -3.31
C ILE A 108 -4.40 1.46 -2.40
N PHE A 109 -3.17 1.19 -2.02
CA PHE A 109 -2.87 0.05 -1.17
C PHE A 109 -2.71 0.44 0.28
N TYR A 110 -3.17 -0.41 1.20
CA TYR A 110 -2.87 -0.24 2.61
C TYR A 110 -2.72 -1.61 3.26
N CYS A 111 -2.10 -1.64 4.43
CA CYS A 111 -1.95 -2.87 5.19
C CYS A 111 -2.11 -2.52 6.67
N GLN A 112 -1.35 -3.13 7.56
CA GLN A 112 -1.45 -2.81 8.98
C GLN A 112 -0.59 -1.59 9.33
N SER A 113 0.67 -1.59 8.91
CA SER A 113 1.62 -0.54 9.27
C SER A 113 2.34 0.13 8.11
N GLY A 114 2.02 -0.23 6.88
CA GLY A 114 2.60 0.41 5.70
C GLY A 114 3.68 -0.37 4.99
N LYS A 115 4.24 -1.40 5.60
CA LYS A 115 5.33 -2.14 4.98
C LYS A 115 4.85 -2.99 3.81
N ARG A 116 3.83 -3.78 4.01
CA ARG A 116 3.30 -4.64 2.94
C ARG A 116 2.68 -3.80 1.83
N SER A 117 2.04 -2.67 2.18
CA SER A 117 1.41 -1.83 1.18
C SER A 117 2.45 -1.13 0.31
N SER A 118 3.61 -0.81 0.86
CA SER A 118 4.70 -0.23 0.08
C SER A 118 5.23 -1.25 -0.92
N GLU A 119 5.28 -2.52 -0.51
CA GLU A 119 5.73 -3.58 -1.39
C GLU A 119 4.67 -3.84 -2.48
N ALA A 120 3.40 -3.78 -2.14
CA ALA A 120 2.32 -3.94 -3.10
C ALA A 120 2.35 -2.82 -4.13
N LEU A 121 2.63 -1.60 -3.68
CA LEU A 121 2.74 -0.46 -4.56
C LEU A 121 3.85 -0.71 -5.59
N ASP A 122 4.99 -1.20 -5.13
CA ASP A 122 6.11 -1.46 -6.03
C ASP A 122 5.72 -2.52 -7.08
N LYS A 123 5.03 -3.57 -6.66
CA LYS A 123 4.60 -4.61 -7.57
C LYS A 123 3.63 -4.06 -8.61
N ALA A 124 2.70 -3.23 -8.20
CA ALA A 124 1.71 -2.65 -9.11
C ALA A 124 2.37 -1.71 -10.12
N LEU A 125 3.32 -0.91 -9.66
CA LEU A 125 4.03 -0.01 -10.55
C LEU A 125 4.80 -0.79 -11.62
N LYS A 126 5.42 -1.91 -11.23
CA LYS A 126 6.16 -2.72 -12.18
C LYS A 126 5.24 -3.40 -13.19
N LEU A 127 3.98 -3.57 -12.86
CA LEU A 127 3.01 -4.16 -13.77
C LEU A 127 2.35 -3.11 -14.66
N GLY A 128 2.72 -1.84 -14.51
CA GLY A 128 2.18 -0.79 -15.36
C GLY A 128 1.03 0.02 -14.78
N TYR A 129 0.65 -0.26 -13.53
CA TYR A 129 -0.39 0.52 -12.89
C TYR A 129 0.24 1.80 -12.34
N SER A 130 0.53 2.72 -13.24
CA SER A 130 1.38 3.89 -12.95
C SER A 130 0.76 4.91 -12.02
N LYS A 131 -0.55 4.83 -11.78
CA LYS A 131 -1.21 5.78 -10.89
C LYS A 131 -1.41 5.21 -9.48
N SER A 132 -0.71 4.13 -9.16
CA SER A 132 -0.85 3.49 -7.86
C SER A 132 -0.27 4.33 -6.72
N LYS A 133 -0.91 4.26 -5.58
CA LYS A 133 -0.51 5.02 -4.39
C LYS A 133 -0.63 4.13 -3.15
N THR A 134 -0.12 4.60 -2.03
CA THR A 134 -0.21 3.88 -0.78
C THR A 134 -0.66 4.81 0.34
N TYR A 135 -1.56 4.34 1.18
CA TYR A 135 -1.89 5.00 2.42
C TYR A 135 -0.91 4.44 3.44
N LEU A 136 0.21 5.11 3.58
CA LEU A 136 1.32 4.59 4.36
C LEU A 136 0.98 4.36 5.83
N GLY A 137 0.17 5.21 6.43
CA GLY A 137 -0.24 5.03 7.82
C GLY A 137 -1.07 3.78 8.04
N SER A 138 -1.76 3.35 7.01
CA SER A 138 -2.47 2.07 6.97
C SER A 138 -3.49 1.89 8.09
N TRP A 139 -3.82 0.65 8.42
CA TRP A 139 -4.87 0.39 9.39
C TRP A 139 -4.56 1.00 10.77
N ASN A 140 -3.29 0.98 11.17
CA ASN A 140 -2.93 1.56 12.46
C ASN A 140 -3.33 3.03 12.54
N ASP A 141 -3.07 3.79 11.50
CA ASP A 141 -3.40 5.19 11.47
C ASP A 141 -4.92 5.37 11.36
N TRP A 142 -5.54 4.61 10.48
CA TRP A 142 -6.98 4.70 10.26
C TRP A 142 -7.76 4.39 11.53
N SER A 143 -7.47 3.26 12.16
CA SER A 143 -8.21 2.84 13.34
C SER A 143 -7.99 3.79 14.51
N ASN A 144 -6.83 4.42 14.58
CA ASN A 144 -6.54 5.33 15.66
C ASN A 144 -7.26 6.67 15.47
N LYS A 145 -7.42 7.12 14.24
CA LYS A 145 -8.05 8.40 13.95
C LYS A 145 -9.55 8.30 13.68
N HIS A 146 -10.01 7.13 13.29
CA HIS A 146 -11.40 6.97 12.88
C HIS A 146 -12.22 6.32 14.00
N LYS A 147 -12.12 6.84 15.19
CA LYS A 147 -12.85 6.28 16.30
C LYS A 147 -14.17 6.96 16.49
#